data_0b08aef96dd26dce74529c59eb511d5e
#
_entry.id   0b08aef96dd26dce74529c59eb511d5e
#
_cell.length_a   1.000
_cell.length_b   1.000
_cell.length_c   1.000
_cell.angle_alpha   90.00
_cell.angle_beta   90.00
_cell.angle_gamma   90.00
#
_symmetry.space_group_name_H-M   'P 1'
#
loop_
_entity.id
_entity.type
_entity.pdbx_description
1 polymer ?
#
loop_
_entity_poly.entity_id
_entity_poly.type
_entity_poly.pdbx_seq_one_letter_code
_entity_poly.pdbx_strand_id
1 'polypeptide(L)'
;MQCLSIIAKSIGSKLSPHLSQIIPALNRLSEGLREDESIDEDNELAETALSTLEAIIRKCPLEVNDYIADMVSRSFELCAYDPNYQYNDDEDDEEMKDDEEDDGEGWGDEDFSDDGMPEDDDDTSWKVRRSSVAIIDAVVRTRPDRVKGIIAQYADTLIDRVKERIDDVKVEILNTFQGIIKSSMEVKESSLELDLKAQSSI
;
A
#
# COMPACT_ATOMS: atom_id res chain seq x y z
N MET A 1 -15.81 -14.72 -0.92
CA MET A 1 -15.14 -13.42 -1.17
C MET A 1 -14.70 -13.27 -2.61
N GLN A 2 -13.95 -14.20 -3.19
CA GLN A 2 -13.50 -14.14 -4.61
C GLN A 2 -14.64 -13.88 -5.61
N CYS A 3 -15.82 -14.47 -5.39
CA CYS A 3 -17.00 -14.21 -6.25
C CYS A 3 -17.40 -12.72 -6.26
N LEU A 4 -17.32 -12.02 -5.10
CA LEU A 4 -17.69 -10.61 -5.01
C LEU A 4 -16.70 -9.72 -5.79
N SER A 5 -15.41 -10.03 -5.75
CA SER A 5 -14.38 -9.35 -6.55
C SER A 5 -14.65 -9.50 -8.05
N ILE A 6 -14.99 -10.72 -8.49
CA ILE A 6 -15.35 -10.99 -9.90
C ILE A 6 -16.62 -10.23 -10.30
N ILE A 7 -17.63 -10.21 -9.44
CA ILE A 7 -18.86 -9.46 -9.67
C ILE A 7 -18.54 -7.97 -9.79
N ALA A 8 -17.78 -7.40 -8.86
CA ALA A 8 -17.38 -5.98 -8.90
C ALA A 8 -16.66 -5.61 -10.20
N LYS A 9 -15.72 -6.45 -10.63
CA LYS A 9 -15.01 -6.28 -11.92
C LYS A 9 -15.94 -6.37 -13.14
N SER A 10 -17.00 -7.17 -13.06
CA SER A 10 -17.90 -7.46 -14.19
C SER A 10 -19.02 -6.45 -14.34
N ILE A 11 -19.68 -6.06 -13.24
CA ILE A 11 -20.87 -5.20 -13.29
C ILE A 11 -20.58 -3.72 -13.02
N GLY A 12 -19.40 -3.42 -12.44
CA GLY A 12 -18.95 -2.05 -12.20
C GLY A 12 -19.95 -1.22 -11.39
N SER A 13 -20.28 -0.02 -11.89
CA SER A 13 -21.17 0.93 -11.23
C SER A 13 -22.60 0.43 -10.94
N LYS A 14 -23.02 -0.66 -11.56
CA LYS A 14 -24.30 -1.33 -11.22
C LYS A 14 -24.32 -1.87 -9.79
N LEU A 15 -23.15 -1.99 -9.14
CA LEU A 15 -23.03 -2.36 -7.75
C LEU A 15 -23.39 -1.22 -6.78
N SER A 16 -23.45 0.01 -7.26
CA SER A 16 -23.68 1.24 -6.49
C SER A 16 -24.79 1.12 -5.43
N PRO A 17 -26.00 0.59 -5.71
CA PRO A 17 -27.06 0.49 -4.71
C PRO A 17 -26.73 -0.38 -3.49
N HIS A 18 -25.71 -1.22 -3.59
CA HIS A 18 -25.32 -2.18 -2.57
C HIS A 18 -24.03 -1.81 -1.83
N LEU A 19 -23.34 -0.75 -2.25
CA LEU A 19 -22.04 -0.36 -1.66
C LEU A 19 -22.14 -0.03 -0.18
N SER A 20 -23.26 0.56 0.26
CA SER A 20 -23.50 0.87 1.68
C SER A 20 -23.55 -0.36 2.60
N GLN A 21 -23.80 -1.52 2.05
CA GLN A 21 -23.77 -2.79 2.79
C GLN A 21 -22.44 -3.53 2.59
N ILE A 22 -21.91 -3.49 1.37
CA ILE A 22 -20.73 -4.23 0.97
C ILE A 22 -19.46 -3.64 1.60
N ILE A 23 -19.23 -2.33 1.49
CA ILE A 23 -17.99 -1.69 1.94
C ILE A 23 -17.80 -1.85 3.47
N PRO A 24 -18.80 -1.57 4.33
CA PRO A 24 -18.62 -1.80 5.76
C PRO A 24 -18.42 -3.27 6.13
N ALA A 25 -18.97 -4.20 5.36
CA ALA A 25 -18.76 -5.63 5.60
C ALA A 25 -17.31 -6.03 5.26
N LEU A 26 -16.76 -5.53 4.13
CA LEU A 26 -15.38 -5.77 3.73
C LEU A 26 -14.38 -5.14 4.70
N ASN A 27 -14.63 -3.91 5.16
CA ASN A 27 -13.80 -3.25 6.16
C ASN A 27 -13.71 -4.07 7.45
N ARG A 28 -14.84 -4.57 7.96
CA ARG A 28 -14.83 -5.43 9.14
C ARG A 28 -14.03 -6.71 8.98
N LEU A 29 -13.98 -7.28 7.78
CA LEU A 29 -13.18 -8.47 7.51
C LEU A 29 -11.68 -8.17 7.48
N SER A 30 -11.29 -6.96 7.10
CA SER A 30 -9.89 -6.50 7.18
C SER A 30 -9.49 -6.01 8.59
N GLU A 31 -10.45 -5.81 9.49
CA GLU A 31 -10.21 -5.45 10.89
C GLU A 31 -9.99 -6.67 11.79
N GLY A 32 -10.34 -7.86 11.31
CA GLY A 32 -10.27 -9.12 12.06
C GLY A 32 -8.86 -9.67 12.26
N LEU A 33 -7.83 -8.96 11.81
CA LEU A 33 -6.42 -9.32 11.98
C LEU A 33 -6.08 -9.28 13.47
N ARG A 34 -6.02 -10.43 14.10
CA ARG A 34 -5.69 -10.64 15.52
C ARG A 34 -4.33 -11.31 15.64
N GLU A 35 -3.68 -11.09 16.78
CA GLU A 35 -2.39 -11.68 17.13
C GLU A 35 -2.49 -13.16 17.55
N ASP A 36 -3.61 -13.86 17.26
CA ASP A 36 -3.89 -15.21 17.72
C ASP A 36 -3.66 -16.30 16.65
N GLU A 37 -3.72 -17.56 17.06
CA GLU A 37 -3.27 -18.79 16.38
C GLU A 37 -3.81 -19.07 14.95
N SER A 38 -4.63 -18.21 14.37
CA SER A 38 -5.18 -18.35 13.00
C SER A 38 -4.72 -17.25 12.03
N ILE A 39 -3.52 -16.68 12.23
CA ILE A 39 -2.99 -15.52 11.51
C ILE A 39 -3.07 -15.69 9.99
N ASP A 40 -2.78 -16.87 9.46
CA ASP A 40 -2.75 -17.11 8.01
C ASP A 40 -4.15 -17.10 7.37
N GLU A 41 -5.13 -17.69 8.02
CA GLU A 41 -6.52 -17.68 7.52
C GLU A 41 -7.10 -16.25 7.57
N ASP A 42 -6.79 -15.50 8.62
CA ASP A 42 -7.19 -14.11 8.78
C ASP A 42 -6.50 -13.20 7.76
N ASN A 43 -5.23 -13.42 7.47
CA ASN A 43 -4.49 -12.70 6.42
C ASN A 43 -5.06 -12.98 5.02
N GLU A 44 -5.39 -14.22 4.68
CA GLU A 44 -6.00 -14.56 3.38
C GLU A 44 -7.40 -13.91 3.24
N LEU A 45 -8.16 -13.90 4.31
CA LEU A 45 -9.47 -13.28 4.33
C LEU A 45 -9.37 -11.76 4.17
N ALA A 46 -8.45 -11.12 4.90
CA ALA A 46 -8.18 -9.70 4.81
C ALA A 46 -7.66 -9.30 3.42
N GLU A 47 -6.69 -10.04 2.85
CA GLU A 47 -6.20 -9.83 1.49
C GLU A 47 -7.35 -9.85 0.48
N THR A 48 -8.22 -10.88 0.56
CA THR A 48 -9.35 -11.02 -0.36
C THR A 48 -10.36 -9.87 -0.20
N ALA A 49 -10.59 -9.41 1.03
CA ALA A 49 -11.45 -8.26 1.29
C ALA A 49 -10.86 -6.97 0.70
N LEU A 50 -9.58 -6.71 0.94
CA LEU A 50 -8.87 -5.54 0.41
C LEU A 50 -8.80 -5.55 -1.12
N SER A 51 -8.49 -6.69 -1.74
CA SER A 51 -8.51 -6.86 -3.20
C SER A 51 -9.90 -6.62 -3.80
N THR A 52 -10.96 -6.95 -3.05
CA THR A 52 -12.33 -6.67 -3.47
C THR A 52 -12.64 -5.17 -3.38
N LEU A 53 -12.20 -4.49 -2.31
CA LEU A 53 -12.31 -3.04 -2.16
C LEU A 53 -11.58 -2.31 -3.28
N GLU A 54 -10.33 -2.71 -3.60
CA GLU A 54 -9.59 -2.18 -4.74
C GLU A 54 -10.39 -2.28 -6.04
N ALA A 55 -10.95 -3.45 -6.32
CA ALA A 55 -11.76 -3.67 -7.53
C ALA A 55 -13.00 -2.76 -7.57
N ILE A 56 -13.65 -2.53 -6.43
CA ILE A 56 -14.80 -1.62 -6.29
C ILE A 56 -14.36 -0.18 -6.57
N ILE A 57 -13.25 0.29 -5.96
CA ILE A 57 -12.72 1.65 -6.18
C ILE A 57 -12.43 1.88 -7.67
N ARG A 58 -11.74 0.93 -8.32
CA ARG A 58 -11.41 1.04 -9.74
C ARG A 58 -12.64 1.06 -10.66
N LYS A 59 -13.74 0.44 -10.24
CA LYS A 59 -14.97 0.32 -11.06
C LYS A 59 -16.06 1.30 -10.71
N CYS A 60 -16.07 1.82 -9.50
CA CYS A 60 -17.09 2.72 -8.96
C CYS A 60 -16.45 3.95 -8.27
N PRO A 61 -15.51 4.68 -8.93
CA PRO A 61 -14.70 5.70 -8.24
C PRO A 61 -15.48 6.89 -7.70
N LEU A 62 -16.65 7.18 -8.27
CA LEU A 62 -17.51 8.28 -7.80
C LEU A 62 -18.46 7.81 -6.70
N GLU A 63 -18.96 6.62 -6.82
CA GLU A 63 -19.97 6.05 -5.92
C GLU A 63 -19.37 5.69 -4.55
N VAL A 64 -18.05 5.42 -4.49
CA VAL A 64 -17.33 5.15 -3.24
C VAL A 64 -16.88 6.41 -2.50
N ASN A 65 -17.24 7.60 -2.99
CA ASN A 65 -16.72 8.88 -2.48
C ASN A 65 -16.80 9.01 -0.94
N ASP A 66 -17.90 8.61 -0.34
CA ASP A 66 -18.17 8.76 1.09
C ASP A 66 -17.34 7.79 1.96
N TYR A 67 -16.75 6.78 1.35
CA TYR A 67 -15.96 5.74 2.02
C TYR A 67 -14.45 5.89 1.79
N ILE A 68 -14.03 6.75 0.84
CA ILE A 68 -12.62 6.86 0.43
C ILE A 68 -11.72 7.25 1.61
N ALA A 69 -12.13 8.20 2.44
CA ALA A 69 -11.31 8.68 3.55
C ALA A 69 -11.01 7.55 4.53
N ASP A 70 -12.01 6.78 4.92
CA ASP A 70 -11.88 5.66 5.86
C ASP A 70 -11.05 4.53 5.23
N MET A 71 -11.28 4.19 3.95
CA MET A 71 -10.51 3.17 3.26
C MET A 71 -9.04 3.55 3.13
N VAL A 72 -8.73 4.80 2.81
CA VAL A 72 -7.34 5.29 2.70
C VAL A 72 -6.66 5.28 4.06
N SER A 73 -7.31 5.81 5.12
CA SER A 73 -6.76 5.78 6.47
C SER A 73 -6.43 4.35 6.91
N ARG A 74 -7.38 3.46 6.73
CA ARG A 74 -7.19 2.03 7.07
C ARG A 74 -6.09 1.37 6.25
N SER A 75 -5.99 1.70 4.97
CA SER A 75 -4.93 1.16 4.11
C SER A 75 -3.54 1.61 4.57
N PHE A 76 -3.40 2.85 5.06
CA PHE A 76 -2.13 3.31 5.64
C PHE A 76 -1.79 2.63 6.98
N GLU A 77 -2.75 2.28 7.78
CA GLU A 77 -2.54 1.46 8.98
C GLU A 77 -2.06 0.05 8.59
N LEU A 78 -2.76 -0.59 7.64
CA LEU A 78 -2.46 -1.96 7.23
C LEU A 78 -1.20 -2.09 6.37
N CYS A 79 -0.73 -1.03 5.71
CA CYS A 79 0.54 -1.10 4.98
C CYS A 79 1.76 -1.23 5.91
N ALA A 80 1.57 -1.00 7.21
CA ALA A 80 2.58 -1.22 8.25
C ALA A 80 2.35 -2.52 9.04
N TYR A 81 1.33 -3.30 8.69
CA TYR A 81 0.99 -4.54 9.39
C TYR A 81 2.08 -5.60 9.19
N ASP A 82 2.80 -5.90 10.25
CA ASP A 82 3.81 -6.95 10.28
C ASP A 82 3.81 -7.59 11.68
N PRO A 83 3.06 -8.67 11.89
CA PRO A 83 2.93 -9.29 13.20
C PRO A 83 4.21 -9.97 13.68
N ASN A 84 5.12 -10.28 12.77
CA ASN A 84 6.38 -10.99 13.06
C ASN A 84 7.56 -10.04 13.26
N TYR A 85 7.40 -8.74 12.97
CA TYR A 85 8.46 -7.76 13.06
C TYR A 85 8.31 -6.89 14.31
N GLN A 86 9.04 -7.24 15.35
CA GLN A 86 9.30 -6.30 16.45
C GLN A 86 10.37 -5.32 15.95
N TYR A 87 10.00 -4.08 15.73
CA TYR A 87 10.95 -3.00 15.51
C TYR A 87 11.80 -2.87 16.78
N ASN A 88 13.03 -3.39 16.75
CA ASN A 88 14.06 -2.93 17.65
C ASN A 88 14.48 -1.54 17.14
N ASP A 89 13.82 -0.52 17.67
CA ASP A 89 14.11 0.91 17.38
C ASP A 89 15.45 1.38 17.99
N ASP A 90 16.23 0.45 18.53
CA ASP A 90 17.40 0.77 19.36
C ASP A 90 18.77 0.53 18.67
N GLU A 91 18.84 0.15 17.38
CA GLU A 91 20.14 -0.28 16.80
C GLU A 91 20.64 0.52 15.58
N ASP A 92 20.13 1.70 15.28
CA ASP A 92 20.65 2.50 14.15
C ASP A 92 21.59 3.66 14.57
N ASP A 93 22.11 3.66 15.82
CA ASP A 93 23.13 4.61 16.31
C ASP A 93 24.50 3.97 16.57
N GLU A 94 24.88 2.97 15.77
CA GLU A 94 26.31 2.60 15.73
C GLU A 94 27.04 3.56 14.79
N GLU A 95 27.59 4.62 15.40
CA GLU A 95 28.67 5.44 14.87
C GLU A 95 29.72 4.56 14.19
N MET A 96 29.93 4.76 12.89
CA MET A 96 31.11 4.27 12.19
C MET A 96 32.36 4.78 12.96
N LYS A 97 32.91 3.95 13.82
CA LYS A 97 34.26 4.15 14.30
C LYS A 97 35.19 3.74 13.17
N ASP A 98 35.74 4.76 12.56
CA ASP A 98 36.91 4.74 11.73
C ASP A 98 38.09 4.24 12.59
N ASP A 99 38.43 2.99 12.51
CA ASP A 99 39.69 2.45 13.02
C ASP A 99 40.51 1.93 11.83
N GLU A 100 41.45 2.81 11.44
CA GLU A 100 42.54 2.49 10.54
C GLU A 100 43.46 1.38 11.13
N GLU A 101 43.99 0.56 10.18
CA GLU A 101 45.20 -0.26 10.25
C GLU A 101 45.12 -1.61 10.98
N ASP A 102 45.06 -2.69 10.18
CA ASP A 102 46.08 -3.74 10.34
C ASP A 102 46.22 -4.59 9.04
N ASP A 103 47.44 -4.62 8.54
CA ASP A 103 47.95 -5.48 7.46
C ASP A 103 47.89 -6.95 7.87
N GLY A 104 47.10 -7.77 7.17
CA GLY A 104 47.07 -9.20 7.40
C GLY A 104 46.66 -9.97 6.13
N GLU A 105 47.65 -10.41 5.35
CA GLU A 105 47.48 -11.38 4.26
C GLU A 105 46.90 -12.68 4.80
N GLY A 106 45.66 -12.98 4.47
CA GLY A 106 44.99 -14.25 4.75
C GLY A 106 44.03 -14.61 3.64
N TRP A 107 44.53 -15.33 2.64
CA TRP A 107 43.72 -16.05 1.67
C TRP A 107 43.08 -17.24 2.38
N GLY A 108 41.94 -16.98 3.08
CA GLY A 108 41.04 -18.00 3.57
C GLY A 108 39.91 -18.13 2.57
N ASP A 109 39.85 -19.27 1.89
CA ASP A 109 38.71 -19.79 1.16
C ASP A 109 37.62 -20.07 2.21
N GLU A 110 36.93 -19.00 2.70
CA GLU A 110 35.79 -19.16 3.54
C GLU A 110 34.58 -19.40 2.61
N ASP A 111 34.27 -20.70 2.55
CA ASP A 111 32.97 -21.25 2.22
C ASP A 111 31.90 -20.30 2.72
N PHE A 112 31.43 -19.41 1.82
CA PHE A 112 30.29 -18.54 2.06
C PHE A 112 29.10 -19.51 2.10
N SER A 113 28.95 -20.19 3.22
CA SER A 113 27.70 -20.82 3.55
C SER A 113 26.68 -19.69 3.54
N ASP A 114 25.92 -19.64 2.47
CA ASP A 114 24.61 -19.03 2.39
C ASP A 114 23.78 -19.66 3.52
N ASP A 115 24.04 -19.17 4.72
CA ASP A 115 23.24 -19.47 5.91
C ASP A 115 21.95 -18.69 5.66
N GLY A 116 21.11 -19.34 4.83
CA GLY A 116 19.80 -18.84 4.46
C GLY A 116 19.14 -18.34 5.73
N MET A 117 18.92 -17.02 5.78
CA MET A 117 17.91 -16.52 6.70
C MET A 117 16.74 -17.48 6.57
N PRO A 118 16.16 -17.97 7.68
CA PRO A 118 14.98 -18.79 7.59
C PRO A 118 14.03 -18.00 6.70
N GLU A 119 13.82 -18.51 5.47
CA GLU A 119 12.73 -18.05 4.65
C GLU A 119 11.52 -18.31 5.53
N ASP A 120 10.94 -17.27 6.07
CA ASP A 120 9.66 -17.30 6.80
C ASP A 120 8.60 -17.60 5.74
N ASP A 121 8.68 -18.81 5.16
CA ASP A 121 7.80 -19.30 4.08
C ASP A 121 6.32 -19.25 4.48
N ASP A 122 6.07 -19.07 5.78
CA ASP A 122 4.73 -19.01 6.37
C ASP A 122 4.23 -17.58 6.63
N ASP A 123 5.05 -16.51 6.46
CA ASP A 123 4.57 -15.14 6.64
C ASP A 123 3.68 -14.67 5.49
N THR A 124 2.37 -14.69 5.69
CA THR A 124 1.39 -14.21 4.71
C THR A 124 1.01 -12.74 4.90
N SER A 125 1.55 -12.06 5.92
CA SER A 125 1.22 -10.65 6.26
C SER A 125 1.55 -9.67 5.14
N TRP A 126 2.60 -9.96 4.35
CA TRP A 126 2.99 -9.14 3.20
C TRP A 126 1.87 -9.01 2.15
N LYS A 127 0.98 -10.01 2.02
CA LYS A 127 -0.17 -9.97 1.10
C LYS A 127 -1.16 -8.90 1.53
N VAL A 128 -1.37 -8.76 2.83
CA VAL A 128 -2.22 -7.70 3.42
C VAL A 128 -1.60 -6.33 3.16
N ARG A 129 -0.28 -6.17 3.43
CA ARG A 129 0.45 -4.91 3.16
C ARG A 129 0.34 -4.53 1.69
N ARG A 130 0.63 -5.44 0.77
CA ARG A 130 0.54 -5.21 -0.67
C ARG A 130 -0.86 -4.80 -1.10
N SER A 131 -1.90 -5.53 -0.66
CA SER A 131 -3.28 -5.23 -1.03
C SER A 131 -3.76 -3.89 -0.46
N SER A 132 -3.24 -3.49 0.70
CA SER A 132 -3.50 -2.18 1.29
C SER A 132 -2.89 -1.06 0.44
N VAL A 133 -1.64 -1.21 0.00
CA VAL A 133 -0.99 -0.24 -0.90
C VAL A 133 -1.73 -0.17 -2.24
N ALA A 134 -2.22 -1.29 -2.77
CA ALA A 134 -3.00 -1.33 -4.00
C ALA A 134 -4.33 -0.54 -3.92
N ILE A 135 -4.95 -0.45 -2.74
CA ILE A 135 -6.10 0.43 -2.51
C ILE A 135 -5.70 1.89 -2.66
N ILE A 136 -4.56 2.30 -2.07
CA ILE A 136 -4.04 3.67 -2.18
C ILE A 136 -3.77 4.01 -3.65
N ASP A 137 -3.10 3.11 -4.39
CA ASP A 137 -2.86 3.26 -5.84
C ASP A 137 -4.18 3.40 -6.63
N ALA A 138 -5.17 2.57 -6.31
CA ALA A 138 -6.48 2.64 -6.96
C ALA A 138 -7.16 4.00 -6.75
N VAL A 139 -7.11 4.55 -5.54
CA VAL A 139 -7.64 5.89 -5.24
C VAL A 139 -6.85 6.97 -5.99
N VAL A 140 -5.53 6.93 -5.94
CA VAL A 140 -4.65 7.89 -6.62
C VAL A 140 -4.92 7.95 -8.11
N ARG A 141 -5.12 6.80 -8.77
CA ARG A 141 -5.36 6.74 -10.23
C ARG A 141 -6.79 7.09 -10.63
N THR A 142 -7.76 6.81 -9.80
CA THR A 142 -9.18 7.01 -10.14
C THR A 142 -9.76 8.31 -9.59
N ARG A 143 -9.12 8.90 -8.59
CA ARG A 143 -9.56 10.11 -7.89
C ARG A 143 -8.43 11.13 -7.74
N PRO A 144 -7.98 11.75 -8.85
CA PRO A 144 -6.92 12.77 -8.83
C PRO A 144 -7.23 13.94 -7.90
N ASP A 145 -8.51 14.23 -7.67
CA ASP A 145 -9.00 15.25 -6.74
C ASP A 145 -8.60 14.98 -5.29
N ARG A 146 -8.32 13.73 -4.91
CA ARG A 146 -7.92 13.31 -3.56
C ARG A 146 -6.41 13.29 -3.33
N VAL A 147 -5.62 13.27 -4.40
CA VAL A 147 -4.16 13.09 -4.33
C VAL A 147 -3.48 14.13 -3.46
N LYS A 148 -3.87 15.40 -3.56
CA LYS A 148 -3.29 16.48 -2.73
C LYS A 148 -3.51 16.24 -1.23
N GLY A 149 -4.69 15.76 -0.85
CA GLY A 149 -5.01 15.42 0.55
C GLY A 149 -4.21 14.22 1.04
N ILE A 150 -4.06 13.19 0.19
CA ILE A 150 -3.28 11.99 0.49
C ILE A 150 -1.81 12.37 0.72
N ILE A 151 -1.21 13.16 -0.16
CA ILE A 151 0.17 13.64 0.00
C ILE A 151 0.32 14.43 1.30
N ALA A 152 -0.58 15.38 1.56
CA ALA A 152 -0.48 16.24 2.74
C ALA A 152 -0.56 15.48 4.07
N GLN A 153 -1.25 14.35 4.08
CA GLN A 153 -1.50 13.60 5.31
C GLN A 153 -0.57 12.38 5.46
N TYR A 154 -0.15 11.75 4.36
CA TYR A 154 0.47 10.42 4.40
C TYR A 154 1.80 10.32 3.64
N ALA A 155 2.36 11.44 3.15
CA ALA A 155 3.61 11.37 2.36
C ALA A 155 4.75 10.73 3.15
N ASP A 156 4.93 11.14 4.41
CA ASP A 156 6.01 10.61 5.26
C ASP A 156 5.85 9.11 5.49
N THR A 157 4.63 8.66 5.82
CA THR A 157 4.33 7.23 5.99
C THR A 157 4.64 6.43 4.73
N LEU A 158 4.28 6.95 3.55
CA LEU A 158 4.53 6.25 2.29
C LEU A 158 6.03 6.20 1.96
N ILE A 159 6.79 7.25 2.29
CA ILE A 159 8.25 7.30 2.12
C ILE A 159 8.92 6.26 3.04
N ASP A 160 8.51 6.18 4.29
CA ASP A 160 9.07 5.19 5.24
C ASP A 160 8.82 3.76 4.77
N ARG A 161 7.71 3.51 4.09
CA ARG A 161 7.42 2.18 3.52
C ARG A 161 8.30 1.78 2.34
N VAL A 162 9.12 2.67 1.76
CA VAL A 162 10.11 2.29 0.74
C VAL A 162 11.17 1.32 1.30
N LYS A 163 11.37 1.31 2.61
CA LYS A 163 12.25 0.38 3.33
C LYS A 163 11.67 -1.05 3.45
N GLU A 164 10.51 -1.32 2.86
CA GLU A 164 9.87 -2.65 2.86
C GLU A 164 10.82 -3.76 2.41
N ARG A 165 10.77 -4.92 3.09
CA ARG A 165 11.65 -6.07 2.82
C ARG A 165 11.20 -6.85 1.59
N ILE A 166 9.89 -7.05 1.48
CA ILE A 166 9.30 -7.89 0.43
C ILE A 166 9.20 -7.11 -0.88
N ASP A 167 9.81 -7.63 -1.92
CA ASP A 167 9.90 -6.96 -3.21
C ASP A 167 8.53 -6.71 -3.86
N ASP A 168 7.59 -7.62 -3.72
CA ASP A 168 6.22 -7.46 -4.26
C ASP A 168 5.50 -6.26 -3.63
N VAL A 169 5.68 -6.03 -2.33
CA VAL A 169 5.12 -4.87 -1.62
C VAL A 169 5.85 -3.60 -2.05
N LYS A 170 7.18 -3.66 -2.13
CA LYS A 170 8.03 -2.55 -2.58
C LYS A 170 7.65 -2.07 -3.98
N VAL A 171 7.43 -3.00 -4.91
CA VAL A 171 6.97 -2.68 -6.27
C VAL A 171 5.62 -1.97 -6.26
N GLU A 172 4.68 -2.40 -5.42
CA GLU A 172 3.37 -1.74 -5.32
C GLU A 172 3.48 -0.33 -4.73
N ILE A 173 4.36 -0.12 -3.75
CA ILE A 173 4.68 1.22 -3.21
C ILE A 173 5.24 2.13 -4.31
N LEU A 174 6.21 1.65 -5.09
CA LEU A 174 6.80 2.42 -6.20
C LEU A 174 5.77 2.73 -7.30
N ASN A 175 4.87 1.80 -7.61
CA ASN A 175 3.76 2.01 -8.53
C ASN A 175 2.81 3.11 -8.02
N THR A 176 2.57 3.15 -6.72
CA THR A 176 1.75 4.19 -6.08
C THR A 176 2.41 5.56 -6.19
N PHE A 177 3.73 5.66 -5.95
CA PHE A 177 4.49 6.90 -6.18
C PHE A 177 4.40 7.37 -7.63
N GLN A 178 4.58 6.46 -8.58
CA GLN A 178 4.41 6.78 -10.00
C GLN A 178 3.00 7.32 -10.29
N GLY A 179 1.97 6.71 -9.71
CA GLY A 179 0.58 7.15 -9.81
C GLY A 179 0.38 8.56 -9.25
N ILE A 180 0.94 8.84 -8.06
CA ILE A 180 0.88 10.17 -7.42
C ILE A 180 1.52 11.24 -8.31
N ILE A 181 2.71 10.99 -8.83
CA ILE A 181 3.42 11.92 -9.71
C ILE A 181 2.58 12.20 -10.95
N LYS A 182 2.10 11.16 -11.63
CA LYS A 182 1.31 11.28 -12.85
C LYS A 182 0.01 12.07 -12.60
N SER A 183 -0.76 11.71 -11.59
CA SER A 183 -2.01 12.39 -11.25
C SER A 183 -1.79 13.85 -10.84
N SER A 184 -0.68 14.14 -10.15
CA SER A 184 -0.32 15.52 -9.78
C SER A 184 0.01 16.39 -10.99
N MET A 185 0.65 15.82 -12.02
CA MET A 185 0.94 16.51 -13.28
C MET A 185 -0.34 16.80 -14.07
N GLU A 186 -1.23 15.81 -14.20
CA GLU A 186 -2.51 15.96 -14.91
C GLU A 186 -3.41 17.04 -14.28
N VAL A 187 -3.47 17.11 -12.95
CA VAL A 187 -4.22 18.16 -12.22
C VAL A 187 -3.62 19.54 -12.51
N LYS A 188 -2.29 19.66 -12.54
CA LYS A 188 -1.60 20.92 -12.82
C LYS A 188 -1.85 21.40 -14.27
N GLU A 189 -1.78 20.50 -15.24
CA GLU A 189 -2.07 20.83 -16.64
C GLU A 189 -3.51 21.30 -16.83
N SER A 190 -4.47 20.60 -16.24
CA SER A 190 -5.88 20.99 -16.31
C SER A 190 -6.16 22.36 -15.70
N SER A 191 -5.49 22.73 -14.61
CA SER A 191 -5.63 24.05 -14.00
C SER A 191 -5.06 25.16 -14.88
N LEU A 192 -3.89 24.91 -15.51
CA LEU A 192 -3.27 25.87 -16.45
C LEU A 192 -4.15 26.11 -17.69
N GLU A 193 -4.76 25.07 -18.24
CA GLU A 193 -5.69 25.23 -19.38
C GLU A 193 -6.93 26.05 -19.02
N LEU A 194 -7.49 25.89 -17.83
CA LEU A 194 -8.61 26.68 -17.36
C LEU A 194 -8.24 28.15 -17.21
N ASP A 195 -7.07 28.44 -16.64
CA ASP A 195 -6.57 29.82 -16.49
C ASP A 195 -6.36 30.50 -17.84
N LEU A 196 -5.77 29.79 -18.83
CA LEU A 196 -5.59 30.30 -20.18
C LEU A 196 -6.92 30.58 -20.89
N LYS A 197 -7.91 29.69 -20.74
CA LYS A 197 -9.25 29.91 -21.30
C LYS A 197 -9.95 31.11 -20.66
N ALA A 198 -9.82 31.29 -19.37
CA ALA A 198 -10.37 32.44 -18.64
C ALA A 198 -9.75 33.76 -19.13
N GLN A 199 -8.44 33.79 -19.36
CA GLN A 199 -7.74 34.97 -19.87
C GLN A 199 -8.07 35.30 -21.33
N SER A 200 -8.40 34.31 -22.16
CA SER A 200 -8.77 34.52 -23.57
C SER A 200 -10.22 34.96 -23.78
N SER A 201 -11.02 34.97 -22.72
CA SER A 201 -12.43 35.32 -22.75
C SER A 201 -12.72 36.78 -22.30
N ILE A 202 -11.65 37.54 -22.01
CA ILE A 202 -11.66 38.96 -21.66
C ILE A 202 -11.18 39.76 -22.86
#